data_89badb11af2f728e57aa85614f970177
#
_entry.id   89badb11af2f728e57aa85614f970177
#
_cell.length_a   1.000
_cell.length_b   1.000
_cell.length_c   1.000
_cell.angle_alpha   90.00
_cell.angle_beta   90.00
_cell.angle_gamma   90.00
#
_symmetry.space_group_name_H-M   'P 1'
#
loop_
_entity.id
_entity.type
_entity.pdbx_description
1 polymer ?
#
loop_
_entity_poly.entity_id
_entity_poly.type
_entity_poly.pdbx_seq_one_letter_code
_entity_poly.pdbx_strand_id
1 'polypeptide(L)'
;MKNKGVIFFAICFLFFIMACDKDRIQYHLPQIWSAPMEYDESGAKKSLNVAVVSFDVDLSKDVNLHKVVVFIDKIKAEQPDIRLILFPEITLGYYYEKSNPSEYQKSIAETIPGETTNILVQKAIEHEIYISLGMAEKSGEEIYNSQVLISPDGEIKSVYRKYYLTEQDKKSGFKAGSDFVVDVIDNIKVVTIICNDMNSMTVNKKIHELGAELILLPMANGENPYSAFLPFYQSVYAWVLMGNRIGKENNIKYDGLLFISSPGGTPIEKSTEKEGYIYGVVKCW
;
A
#
# COMPACT_ATOMS: atom_id res chain seq x y z
N MET A 1 -10.83 -22.02 -52.41
CA MET A 1 -11.56 -21.94 -51.16
C MET A 1 -10.89 -22.91 -50.21
N LYS A 2 -10.06 -22.45 -49.30
CA LYS A 2 -9.36 -23.27 -48.32
C LYS A 2 -9.70 -22.74 -46.93
N ASN A 3 -10.44 -23.53 -46.16
CA ASN A 3 -10.73 -23.31 -44.74
C ASN A 3 -9.44 -23.38 -43.93
N LYS A 4 -9.14 -22.34 -43.21
CA LYS A 4 -8.11 -22.35 -42.15
C LYS A 4 -8.80 -22.61 -40.81
N GLY A 5 -8.56 -23.81 -40.27
CA GLY A 5 -9.02 -24.18 -38.95
C GLY A 5 -8.34 -23.34 -37.88
N VAL A 6 -9.14 -22.81 -36.99
CA VAL A 6 -8.69 -22.15 -35.76
C VAL A 6 -8.43 -23.27 -34.74
N ILE A 7 -7.18 -23.43 -34.35
CA ILE A 7 -6.80 -24.34 -33.27
C ILE A 7 -7.08 -23.64 -31.94
N PHE A 8 -8.09 -24.12 -31.22
CA PHE A 8 -8.33 -23.78 -29.83
C PHE A 8 -7.33 -24.54 -28.94
N PHE A 9 -6.38 -23.83 -28.36
CA PHE A 9 -5.62 -24.36 -27.23
C PHE A 9 -6.48 -24.23 -25.96
N ALA A 10 -7.09 -25.36 -25.57
CA ALA A 10 -7.70 -25.50 -24.26
C ALA A 10 -6.57 -25.71 -23.23
N ILE A 11 -6.21 -24.70 -22.47
CA ILE A 11 -5.34 -24.84 -21.31
C ILE A 11 -6.22 -25.31 -20.15
N CYS A 12 -6.13 -26.61 -19.82
CA CYS A 12 -6.68 -27.14 -18.58
C CYS A 12 -5.87 -26.62 -17.39
N PHE A 13 -6.45 -25.68 -16.65
CA PHE A 13 -5.95 -25.33 -15.32
C PHE A 13 -6.49 -26.34 -14.30
N LEU A 14 -5.60 -27.09 -13.70
CA LEU A 14 -5.86 -27.91 -12.52
C LEU A 14 -6.26 -27.02 -11.36
N PHE A 15 -7.52 -27.11 -10.96
CA PHE A 15 -8.02 -26.53 -9.72
C PHE A 15 -7.40 -27.26 -8.52
N PHE A 16 -6.45 -26.63 -7.84
CA PHE A 16 -6.16 -26.98 -6.46
C PHE A 16 -7.28 -26.36 -5.59
N ILE A 17 -8.15 -27.20 -5.08
CA ILE A 17 -9.13 -26.84 -4.06
C ILE A 17 -8.35 -26.70 -2.75
N MET A 18 -7.76 -25.55 -2.49
CA MET A 18 -7.40 -25.14 -1.14
C MET A 18 -8.65 -24.62 -0.43
N ALA A 19 -8.76 -24.88 0.87
CA ALA A 19 -9.88 -24.51 1.72
C ALA A 19 -10.43 -23.13 1.36
N CYS A 20 -11.71 -23.08 1.00
CA CYS A 20 -12.35 -21.91 0.44
C CYS A 20 -12.42 -20.80 1.52
N ASP A 21 -11.47 -19.87 1.50
CA ASP A 21 -11.60 -18.65 2.26
C ASP A 21 -12.74 -17.84 1.61
N LYS A 22 -13.87 -17.76 2.30
CA LYS A 22 -15.10 -17.13 1.79
C LYS A 22 -14.95 -15.62 1.58
N ASP A 23 -13.93 -15.00 2.15
CA ASP A 23 -13.70 -13.56 2.02
C ASP A 23 -12.76 -13.20 0.85
N ARG A 24 -12.17 -14.20 0.19
CA ARG A 24 -11.25 -13.96 -0.91
C ARG A 24 -11.97 -13.63 -2.21
N ILE A 25 -11.60 -12.50 -2.83
CA ILE A 25 -12.06 -12.16 -4.17
C ILE A 25 -11.36 -13.07 -5.18
N GLN A 26 -12.16 -13.77 -6.00
CA GLN A 26 -11.67 -14.49 -7.19
C GLN A 26 -11.91 -13.61 -8.41
N TYR A 27 -10.87 -12.95 -8.89
CA TYR A 27 -10.93 -12.24 -10.16
C TYR A 27 -10.87 -13.24 -11.30
N HIS A 28 -12.01 -13.50 -11.97
CA HIS A 28 -12.06 -14.43 -13.11
C HIS A 28 -11.36 -13.83 -14.33
N LEU A 29 -10.34 -14.53 -14.83
CA LEU A 29 -9.45 -14.11 -15.92
C LEU A 29 -10.14 -13.56 -17.19
N PRO A 30 -11.31 -13.97 -17.64
CA PRO A 30 -11.92 -13.41 -18.86
C PRO A 30 -12.34 -11.95 -18.76
N GLN A 31 -12.49 -11.39 -17.55
CA GLN A 31 -12.87 -9.96 -17.36
C GLN A 31 -11.67 -9.04 -17.18
N ILE A 32 -10.46 -9.60 -17.05
CA ILE A 32 -9.25 -8.89 -16.65
C ILE A 32 -8.53 -8.19 -17.81
N TRP A 33 -8.92 -8.47 -19.04
CA TRP A 33 -8.25 -7.92 -20.23
C TRP A 33 -8.89 -6.65 -20.77
N SER A 34 -9.74 -5.99 -19.98
CA SER A 34 -10.14 -4.62 -20.31
C SER A 34 -8.92 -3.70 -20.13
N ALA A 35 -8.64 -2.90 -21.14
CA ALA A 35 -7.66 -1.82 -21.02
C ALA A 35 -8.04 -0.91 -19.85
N PRO A 36 -7.07 -0.23 -19.21
CA PRO A 36 -7.38 0.81 -18.23
C PRO A 36 -8.44 1.78 -18.81
N MET A 37 -9.40 2.14 -17.97
CA MET A 37 -10.43 3.12 -18.37
C MET A 37 -9.84 4.53 -18.25
N GLU A 38 -10.12 5.37 -19.25
CA GLU A 38 -9.77 6.78 -19.16
C GLU A 38 -10.55 7.46 -18.03
N TYR A 39 -9.84 8.29 -17.26
CA TYR A 39 -10.42 9.14 -16.24
C TYR A 39 -10.42 10.58 -16.71
N ASP A 40 -11.60 11.20 -16.81
CA ASP A 40 -11.73 12.61 -17.19
C ASP A 40 -11.47 13.51 -15.98
N GLU A 41 -10.33 14.20 -16.00
CA GLU A 41 -9.92 15.14 -14.95
C GLU A 41 -10.44 16.57 -15.17
N SER A 42 -11.11 16.86 -16.31
CA SER A 42 -11.46 18.25 -16.70
C SER A 42 -12.41 18.95 -15.72
N GLY A 43 -13.15 18.20 -14.93
CA GLY A 43 -14.06 18.71 -13.89
C GLY A 43 -13.53 18.63 -12.46
N ALA A 44 -12.29 18.19 -12.25
CA ALA A 44 -11.74 18.03 -10.91
C ALA A 44 -11.68 19.37 -10.15
N LYS A 45 -12.17 19.36 -8.91
CA LYS A 45 -12.22 20.52 -8.00
C LYS A 45 -11.24 20.45 -6.85
N LYS A 46 -10.68 19.26 -6.62
CA LYS A 46 -9.73 18.97 -5.56
C LYS A 46 -8.47 18.42 -6.16
N SER A 47 -7.32 18.77 -5.60
CA SER A 47 -6.02 18.23 -6.02
C SER A 47 -5.11 18.02 -4.82
N LEU A 48 -4.26 16.99 -4.89
CA LEU A 48 -3.29 16.66 -3.87
C LEU A 48 -1.98 16.23 -4.52
N ASN A 49 -0.90 16.93 -4.22
CA ASN A 49 0.44 16.56 -4.63
C ASN A 49 0.96 15.44 -3.73
N VAL A 50 1.33 14.31 -4.30
CA VAL A 50 1.67 13.11 -3.56
C VAL A 50 3.02 12.55 -3.98
N ALA A 51 3.72 11.91 -3.04
CA ALA A 51 4.89 11.09 -3.32
C ALA A 51 4.69 9.67 -2.77
N VAL A 52 5.19 8.69 -3.51
CA VAL A 52 5.10 7.27 -3.15
C VAL A 52 6.51 6.69 -3.17
N VAL A 53 6.90 6.03 -2.09
CA VAL A 53 8.28 5.61 -1.85
C VAL A 53 8.46 4.12 -2.13
N SER A 54 9.57 3.79 -2.83
CA SER A 54 10.15 2.45 -2.90
C SER A 54 11.33 2.38 -1.95
N PHE A 55 11.30 1.42 -1.02
CA PHE A 55 12.19 1.43 0.14
C PHE A 55 12.88 0.07 0.32
N ASP A 56 14.22 0.09 0.35
CA ASP A 56 15.03 -1.07 0.68
C ASP A 56 15.20 -1.14 2.21
N VAL A 57 14.56 -2.13 2.81
CA VAL A 57 14.45 -2.25 4.26
C VAL A 57 15.66 -2.98 4.83
N ASP A 58 16.25 -2.43 5.89
CA ASP A 58 17.26 -3.08 6.72
C ASP A 58 16.60 -3.90 7.86
N LEU A 59 17.36 -4.81 8.45
CA LEU A 59 16.90 -5.56 9.63
C LEU A 59 16.76 -4.66 10.88
N SER A 60 17.54 -3.58 10.94
CA SER A 60 17.54 -2.62 12.04
C SER A 60 16.46 -1.56 11.88
N LYS A 61 15.57 -1.46 12.88
CA LYS A 61 14.55 -0.40 12.96
C LYS A 61 15.16 1.00 12.89
N ASP A 62 16.23 1.23 13.62
CA ASP A 62 16.86 2.57 13.71
C ASP A 62 17.48 3.01 12.38
N VAL A 63 18.08 2.06 11.64
CA VAL A 63 18.59 2.33 10.28
C VAL A 63 17.43 2.73 9.36
N ASN A 64 16.33 2.00 9.41
CA ASN A 64 15.16 2.30 8.59
C ASN A 64 14.52 3.63 8.96
N LEU A 65 14.36 3.93 10.25
CA LEU A 65 13.81 5.21 10.71
C LEU A 65 14.68 6.39 10.26
N HIS A 66 16.01 6.26 10.36
CA HIS A 66 16.93 7.28 9.84
C HIS A 66 16.74 7.47 8.32
N LYS A 67 16.66 6.39 7.56
CA LYS A 67 16.39 6.46 6.10
C LYS A 67 15.03 7.12 5.79
N VAL A 68 13.98 6.82 6.56
CA VAL A 68 12.66 7.45 6.39
C VAL A 68 12.78 8.97 6.54
N VAL A 69 13.46 9.46 7.58
CA VAL A 69 13.70 10.89 7.80
C VAL A 69 14.45 11.52 6.62
N VAL A 70 15.54 10.88 6.17
CA VAL A 70 16.31 11.34 5.01
C VAL A 70 15.45 11.40 3.74
N PHE A 71 14.57 10.42 3.51
CA PHE A 71 13.64 10.42 2.38
C PHE A 71 12.66 11.58 2.44
N ILE A 72 12.09 11.86 3.61
CA ILE A 72 11.16 12.97 3.80
C ILE A 72 11.86 14.29 3.45
N ASP A 73 13.04 14.54 4.03
CA ASP A 73 13.80 15.77 3.81
C ASP A 73 14.19 15.92 2.33
N LYS A 74 14.66 14.83 1.69
CA LYS A 74 15.00 14.80 0.28
C LYS A 74 13.79 15.10 -0.62
N ILE A 75 12.65 14.42 -0.38
CA ILE A 75 11.44 14.61 -1.20
C ILE A 75 10.99 16.07 -1.11
N LYS A 76 10.98 16.67 0.07
CA LYS A 76 10.59 18.07 0.24
C LYS A 76 11.57 19.06 -0.36
N ALA A 77 12.87 18.76 -0.34
CA ALA A 77 13.88 19.59 -1.00
C ALA A 77 13.74 19.56 -2.53
N GLU A 78 13.44 18.39 -3.12
CA GLU A 78 13.31 18.20 -4.55
C GLU A 78 11.92 18.57 -5.08
N GLN A 79 10.87 18.40 -4.27
CA GLN A 79 9.45 18.59 -4.61
C GLN A 79 8.73 19.38 -3.47
N PRO A 80 8.92 20.71 -3.39
CA PRO A 80 8.41 21.52 -2.27
C PRO A 80 6.89 21.45 -2.09
N ASP A 81 6.14 21.23 -3.18
CA ASP A 81 4.68 21.23 -3.18
C ASP A 81 4.04 19.91 -2.73
N ILE A 82 4.83 18.88 -2.44
CA ILE A 82 4.31 17.60 -1.93
C ILE A 82 3.58 17.81 -0.61
N ARG A 83 2.37 17.24 -0.52
CA ARG A 83 1.48 17.30 0.63
C ARG A 83 1.32 15.97 1.35
N LEU A 84 1.51 14.83 0.64
CA LEU A 84 1.38 13.49 1.21
C LEU A 84 2.55 12.61 0.74
N ILE A 85 3.19 11.92 1.68
CA ILE A 85 4.21 10.90 1.39
C ILE A 85 3.71 9.56 1.91
N LEU A 86 3.66 8.55 1.01
CA LEU A 86 3.31 7.17 1.34
C LEU A 86 4.56 6.29 1.36
N PHE A 87 4.86 5.69 2.52
CA PHE A 87 5.85 4.65 2.70
C PHE A 87 5.21 3.24 2.65
N PRO A 88 5.99 2.20 2.30
CA PRO A 88 5.52 0.82 2.21
C PRO A 88 4.99 0.21 3.51
N GLU A 89 4.45 -1.02 3.40
CA GLU A 89 4.08 -1.90 4.50
C GLU A 89 5.31 -2.31 5.33
N ILE A 90 5.21 -2.29 6.68
CA ILE A 90 6.30 -2.65 7.63
C ILE A 90 7.64 -2.02 7.22
N THR A 91 7.69 -0.71 7.00
CA THR A 91 8.88 0.02 6.56
C THR A 91 10.05 -0.06 7.55
N LEU A 92 9.75 -0.30 8.84
CA LEU A 92 10.75 -0.24 9.90
C LEU A 92 11.49 -1.56 10.15
N GLY A 93 11.22 -2.61 9.39
CA GLY A 93 11.93 -3.88 9.55
C GLY A 93 11.55 -4.92 8.51
N TYR A 94 12.18 -6.08 8.58
CA TYR A 94 11.90 -7.18 7.68
C TYR A 94 10.49 -7.74 7.86
N TYR A 95 9.81 -7.96 6.75
CA TYR A 95 8.52 -8.68 6.72
C TYR A 95 8.73 -10.20 6.74
N TYR A 96 9.80 -10.68 6.08
CA TYR A 96 10.16 -12.09 5.96
C TYR A 96 11.42 -12.45 6.78
N GLU A 97 11.46 -12.10 8.08
CA GLU A 97 12.51 -12.63 8.96
C GLU A 97 12.33 -14.16 9.10
N LYS A 98 13.43 -14.94 9.03
CA LYS A 98 13.36 -16.39 8.89
C LYS A 98 13.47 -17.17 10.18
N SER A 99 14.27 -16.67 11.13
CA SER A 99 14.66 -17.47 12.29
C SER A 99 13.55 -17.55 13.31
N ASN A 100 12.97 -16.40 13.65
CA ASN A 100 11.84 -16.29 14.59
C ASN A 100 11.02 -15.03 14.25
N PRO A 101 10.17 -15.07 13.21
CA PRO A 101 9.47 -13.87 12.74
C PRO A 101 8.60 -13.21 13.81
N SER A 102 7.97 -13.98 14.70
CA SER A 102 7.13 -13.43 15.76
C SER A 102 7.94 -12.66 16.80
N GLU A 103 9.04 -13.22 17.28
CA GLU A 103 9.91 -12.53 18.25
C GLU A 103 10.58 -11.31 17.63
N TYR A 104 10.97 -11.40 16.36
CA TYR A 104 11.51 -10.26 15.62
C TYR A 104 10.49 -9.12 15.54
N GLN A 105 9.27 -9.39 15.10
CA GLN A 105 8.23 -8.35 15.00
C GLN A 105 7.91 -7.73 16.37
N LYS A 106 7.82 -8.54 17.41
CA LYS A 106 7.65 -8.03 18.78
C LYS A 106 8.80 -7.12 19.23
N SER A 107 10.04 -7.44 18.81
CA SER A 107 11.22 -6.66 19.20
C SER A 107 11.29 -5.27 18.56
N ILE A 108 10.67 -5.09 17.38
CA ILE A 108 10.62 -3.81 16.67
C ILE A 108 9.28 -3.08 16.82
N ALA A 109 8.26 -3.75 17.37
CA ALA A 109 6.94 -3.17 17.56
C ALA A 109 6.94 -2.05 18.60
N GLU A 110 6.26 -0.95 18.26
CA GLU A 110 6.08 0.21 19.14
C GLU A 110 4.60 0.49 19.40
N THR A 111 4.31 1.12 20.54
CA THR A 111 3.01 1.74 20.75
C THR A 111 2.82 2.93 19.81
N ILE A 112 1.58 3.24 19.47
CA ILE A 112 1.24 4.47 18.75
C ILE A 112 0.32 5.29 19.68
N PRO A 113 0.76 6.49 20.13
CA PRO A 113 2.07 7.12 19.86
C PRO A 113 3.25 6.40 20.51
N GLY A 114 4.44 6.56 19.90
CA GLY A 114 5.71 6.01 20.33
C GLY A 114 6.90 6.79 19.78
N GLU A 115 8.11 6.27 19.91
CA GLU A 115 9.34 6.96 19.49
C GLU A 115 9.32 7.33 18.00
N THR A 116 9.02 6.34 17.15
CA THR A 116 8.94 6.55 15.69
C THR A 116 7.90 7.62 15.34
N THR A 117 6.68 7.51 15.86
CA THR A 117 5.63 8.45 15.51
C THR A 117 5.92 9.86 16.04
N ASN A 118 6.60 10.01 17.17
CA ASN A 118 7.03 11.32 17.68
C ASN A 118 8.04 12.00 16.75
N ILE A 119 8.98 11.26 16.18
CA ILE A 119 9.92 11.78 15.17
C ILE A 119 9.17 12.19 13.90
N LEU A 120 8.25 11.35 13.42
CA LEU A 120 7.47 11.65 12.21
C LEU A 120 6.52 12.85 12.41
N VAL A 121 5.95 13.02 13.60
CA VAL A 121 5.16 14.20 13.97
C VAL A 121 5.98 15.48 13.78
N GLN A 122 7.24 15.50 14.25
CA GLN A 122 8.11 16.65 14.04
C GLN A 122 8.37 16.92 12.55
N LYS A 123 8.60 15.87 11.75
CA LYS A 123 8.80 16.00 10.31
C LYS A 123 7.52 16.41 9.56
N ALA A 124 6.35 15.95 9.99
CA ALA A 124 5.08 16.36 9.43
C ALA A 124 4.81 17.87 9.64
N ILE A 125 5.09 18.36 10.86
CA ILE A 125 4.98 19.80 11.20
C ILE A 125 6.03 20.62 10.43
N GLU A 126 7.31 20.20 10.47
CA GLU A 126 8.44 20.91 9.83
C GLU A 126 8.20 21.15 8.34
N HIS A 127 7.67 20.16 7.66
CA HIS A 127 7.48 20.19 6.21
C HIS A 127 6.03 20.48 5.77
N GLU A 128 5.10 20.65 6.71
CA GLU A 128 3.67 20.89 6.48
C GLU A 128 3.03 19.80 5.59
N ILE A 129 3.32 18.51 5.87
CA ILE A 129 2.89 17.36 5.07
C ILE A 129 2.15 16.31 5.88
N TYR A 130 1.34 15.51 5.16
CA TYR A 130 0.87 14.22 5.66
C TYR A 130 1.94 13.15 5.45
N ILE A 131 2.15 12.29 6.44
CA ILE A 131 3.06 11.14 6.36
C ILE A 131 2.26 9.88 6.65
N SER A 132 2.30 8.90 5.73
CA SER A 132 1.74 7.57 5.93
C SER A 132 2.87 6.54 5.97
N LEU A 133 3.03 5.83 7.10
CA LEU A 133 4.13 4.88 7.34
C LEU A 133 3.61 3.54 7.86
N GLY A 134 4.13 2.43 7.28
CA GLY A 134 3.89 1.07 7.74
C GLY A 134 4.84 0.64 8.84
N MET A 135 4.31 0.07 9.93
CA MET A 135 5.09 -0.38 11.06
C MET A 135 4.44 -1.55 11.83
N ALA A 136 5.23 -2.27 12.60
CA ALA A 136 4.71 -3.17 13.63
C ALA A 136 4.21 -2.32 14.81
N GLU A 137 2.90 -2.38 15.08
CA GLU A 137 2.28 -1.70 16.22
C GLU A 137 2.17 -2.67 17.39
N LYS A 138 2.48 -2.18 18.60
CA LYS A 138 2.17 -2.86 19.86
C LYS A 138 0.95 -2.22 20.51
N SER A 139 -0.07 -3.05 20.83
CA SER A 139 -1.25 -2.60 21.55
C SER A 139 -1.60 -3.64 22.63
N GLY A 140 -1.31 -3.30 23.90
CA GLY A 140 -1.33 -4.26 24.99
C GLY A 140 -0.32 -5.39 24.79
N GLU A 141 -0.81 -6.62 24.83
CA GLU A 141 0.01 -7.83 24.61
C GLU A 141 0.08 -8.25 23.12
N GLU A 142 -0.70 -7.60 22.26
CA GLU A 142 -0.82 -7.98 20.87
C GLU A 142 0.02 -7.05 19.97
N ILE A 143 0.39 -7.58 18.78
CA ILE A 143 1.03 -6.80 17.74
C ILE A 143 0.20 -6.81 16.46
N TYR A 144 0.28 -5.71 15.70
CA TYR A 144 -0.47 -5.49 14.47
C TYR A 144 0.45 -5.02 13.35
N ASN A 145 0.13 -5.42 12.13
CA ASN A 145 0.68 -4.82 10.93
C ASN A 145 -0.15 -3.56 10.64
N SER A 146 0.41 -2.39 10.92
CA SER A 146 -0.32 -1.14 10.95
C SER A 146 0.26 -0.10 10.01
N GLN A 147 -0.62 0.75 9.46
CA GLN A 147 -0.27 1.95 8.73
C GLN A 147 -0.76 3.15 9.51
N VAL A 148 0.17 4.01 9.94
CA VAL A 148 -0.15 5.26 10.63
C VAL A 148 -0.24 6.40 9.64
N LEU A 149 -1.22 7.30 9.81
CA LEU A 149 -1.34 8.56 9.09
C LEU A 149 -1.17 9.73 10.05
N ILE A 150 -0.20 10.59 9.78
CA ILE A 150 0.13 11.79 10.56
C ILE A 150 -0.16 13.02 9.71
N SER A 151 -0.81 14.03 10.27
CA SER A 151 -1.17 15.27 9.60
C SER A 151 -0.13 16.39 9.77
N PRO A 152 -0.20 17.47 8.96
CA PRO A 152 0.74 18.60 9.01
C PRO A 152 0.77 19.36 10.35
N ASP A 153 -0.30 19.27 11.14
CA ASP A 153 -0.38 19.85 12.49
C ASP A 153 0.14 18.91 13.59
N GLY A 154 0.65 17.74 13.20
CA GLY A 154 1.24 16.75 14.10
C GLY A 154 0.21 15.81 14.76
N GLU A 155 -1.05 15.85 14.35
CA GLU A 155 -2.04 14.87 14.82
C GLU A 155 -1.80 13.49 14.20
N ILE A 156 -1.89 12.43 14.98
CA ILE A 156 -2.05 11.06 14.46
C ILE A 156 -3.52 10.91 14.05
N LYS A 157 -3.79 11.09 12.75
CA LYS A 157 -5.15 11.07 12.19
C LYS A 157 -5.80 9.71 12.32
N SER A 158 -5.07 8.68 11.96
CA SER A 158 -5.54 7.30 12.02
C SER A 158 -4.40 6.30 12.14
N VAL A 159 -4.77 5.13 12.64
CA VAL A 159 -3.95 3.91 12.63
C VAL A 159 -4.81 2.81 12.03
N TYR A 160 -4.49 2.42 10.81
CA TYR A 160 -5.17 1.30 10.17
C TYR A 160 -4.39 0.01 10.43
N ARG A 161 -5.04 -1.00 10.97
CA ARG A 161 -4.52 -2.34 11.21
C ARG A 161 -4.97 -3.27 10.09
N LYS A 162 -4.05 -3.99 9.47
CA LYS A 162 -4.34 -4.92 8.37
C LYS A 162 -5.46 -5.89 8.74
N TYR A 163 -6.51 -5.90 7.92
CA TYR A 163 -7.71 -6.72 8.15
C TYR A 163 -7.51 -8.15 7.65
N TYR A 164 -7.04 -8.33 6.42
CA TYR A 164 -6.93 -9.62 5.76
C TYR A 164 -5.50 -10.14 5.74
N LEU A 165 -5.16 -10.90 6.79
CA LEU A 165 -3.81 -11.37 7.04
C LEU A 165 -3.37 -12.45 6.05
N THR A 166 -2.11 -12.35 5.61
CA THR A 166 -1.40 -13.44 4.92
C THR A 166 -0.95 -14.52 5.90
N GLU A 167 -0.51 -15.66 5.40
CA GLU A 167 0.15 -16.67 6.23
C GLU A 167 1.45 -16.15 6.86
N GLN A 168 2.14 -15.21 6.20
CA GLN A 168 3.31 -14.56 6.77
C GLN A 168 2.95 -13.64 7.95
N ASP A 169 1.88 -12.86 7.83
CA ASP A 169 1.40 -12.03 8.95
C ASP A 169 1.09 -12.89 10.18
N LYS A 170 0.42 -14.03 9.99
CA LYS A 170 0.09 -14.97 11.06
C LYS A 170 1.34 -15.57 11.70
N LYS A 171 2.34 -15.99 10.91
CA LYS A 171 3.64 -16.48 11.39
C LYS A 171 4.41 -15.42 12.16
N SER A 172 4.30 -14.17 11.76
CA SER A 172 4.87 -13.01 12.42
C SER A 172 4.15 -12.63 13.72
N GLY A 173 3.04 -13.30 14.04
CA GLY A 173 2.27 -13.09 15.27
C GLY A 173 1.32 -11.90 15.22
N PHE A 174 1.14 -11.27 14.06
CA PHE A 174 0.20 -10.17 13.91
C PHE A 174 -1.25 -10.62 14.08
N LYS A 175 -2.05 -9.75 14.71
CA LYS A 175 -3.50 -9.87 14.80
C LYS A 175 -4.18 -9.07 13.69
N ALA A 176 -5.35 -9.53 13.27
CA ALA A 176 -6.16 -8.81 12.31
C ALA A 176 -6.79 -7.56 12.95
N GLY A 177 -6.86 -6.48 12.18
CA GLY A 177 -7.67 -5.32 12.52
C GLY A 177 -9.15 -5.59 12.29
N SER A 178 -10.00 -4.70 12.80
CA SER A 178 -11.46 -4.76 12.67
C SER A 178 -12.07 -3.48 12.08
N ASP A 179 -11.34 -2.38 12.19
CA ASP A 179 -11.86 -1.05 11.94
C ASP A 179 -11.45 -0.52 10.58
N PHE A 180 -12.41 0.12 9.91
CA PHE A 180 -12.18 0.82 8.66
C PHE A 180 -12.44 2.30 8.88
N VAL A 181 -11.46 3.12 8.54
CA VAL A 181 -11.51 4.57 8.76
C VAL A 181 -11.46 5.28 7.42
N VAL A 182 -12.25 6.34 7.28
CA VAL A 182 -12.09 7.32 6.21
C VAL A 182 -11.47 8.58 6.81
N ASP A 183 -10.31 8.93 6.31
CA ASP A 183 -9.67 10.20 6.60
C ASP A 183 -10.06 11.25 5.57
N VAL A 184 -9.86 12.51 5.91
CA VAL A 184 -10.01 13.61 4.95
C VAL A 184 -8.67 14.35 4.87
N ILE A 185 -8.05 14.32 3.69
CA ILE A 185 -6.81 15.03 3.36
C ILE A 185 -7.14 16.08 2.30
N ASP A 186 -6.99 17.37 2.63
CA ASP A 186 -7.24 18.49 1.72
C ASP A 186 -8.59 18.33 0.93
N ASN A 187 -9.66 17.98 1.66
CA ASN A 187 -11.03 17.69 1.17
C ASN A 187 -11.19 16.41 0.32
N ILE A 188 -10.19 15.56 0.21
CA ILE A 188 -10.26 14.26 -0.45
C ILE A 188 -10.50 13.17 0.59
N LYS A 189 -11.48 12.30 0.36
CA LYS A 189 -11.75 11.12 1.20
C LYS A 189 -10.72 10.03 0.93
N VAL A 190 -9.95 9.70 1.95
CA VAL A 190 -8.84 8.75 1.88
C VAL A 190 -9.14 7.52 2.71
N VAL A 191 -8.93 6.35 2.14
CA VAL A 191 -8.99 5.07 2.85
C VAL A 191 -7.64 4.39 2.74
N THR A 192 -7.11 3.91 3.86
CA THR A 192 -5.91 3.08 3.89
C THR A 192 -6.29 1.61 3.94
N ILE A 193 -5.64 0.79 3.11
CA ILE A 193 -5.66 -0.67 3.16
C ILE A 193 -4.24 -1.19 2.99
N ILE A 194 -3.91 -2.38 3.52
CA ILE A 194 -2.54 -2.90 3.49
C ILE A 194 -2.47 -4.17 2.63
N CYS A 195 -1.72 -4.11 1.52
CA CYS A 195 -1.27 -5.27 0.74
C CYS A 195 -2.40 -6.28 0.42
N ASN A 196 -2.43 -7.43 1.11
CA ASN A 196 -3.40 -8.51 0.88
C ASN A 196 -4.86 -8.10 1.12
N ASP A 197 -5.13 -6.99 1.79
CA ASP A 197 -6.48 -6.46 1.98
C ASP A 197 -7.21 -6.25 0.65
N MET A 198 -6.49 -5.91 -0.42
CA MET A 198 -7.06 -5.76 -1.77
C MET A 198 -7.75 -7.03 -2.29
N ASN A 199 -7.43 -8.20 -1.74
CA ASN A 199 -8.02 -9.49 -2.09
C ASN A 199 -9.24 -9.87 -1.23
N SER A 200 -9.65 -9.02 -0.28
CA SER A 200 -10.79 -9.25 0.60
C SER A 200 -12.07 -8.61 0.04
N MET A 201 -13.14 -9.41 -0.08
CA MET A 201 -14.47 -8.91 -0.46
C MET A 201 -15.02 -7.92 0.57
N THR A 202 -14.77 -8.17 1.85
CA THR A 202 -15.21 -7.29 2.95
C THR A 202 -14.52 -5.93 2.83
N VAL A 203 -13.20 -5.90 2.63
CA VAL A 203 -12.44 -4.64 2.46
C VAL A 203 -12.92 -3.88 1.23
N ASN A 204 -13.08 -4.57 0.09
CA ASN A 204 -13.55 -3.94 -1.15
C ASN A 204 -14.94 -3.29 -0.98
N LYS A 205 -15.86 -4.00 -0.33
CA LYS A 205 -17.16 -3.47 0.00
C LYS A 205 -17.07 -2.22 0.90
N LYS A 206 -16.19 -2.24 1.91
CA LYS A 206 -15.96 -1.11 2.82
C LYS A 206 -15.42 0.12 2.10
N ILE A 207 -14.48 -0.04 1.17
CA ILE A 207 -13.97 1.07 0.34
C ILE A 207 -15.11 1.81 -0.35
N HIS A 208 -16.07 1.07 -0.95
CA HIS A 208 -17.24 1.66 -1.59
C HIS A 208 -18.19 2.32 -0.60
N GLU A 209 -18.52 1.65 0.52
CA GLU A 209 -19.40 2.18 1.56
C GLU A 209 -18.87 3.50 2.15
N LEU A 210 -17.57 3.63 2.30
CA LEU A 210 -16.90 4.82 2.83
C LEU A 210 -16.77 5.94 1.78
N GLY A 211 -16.99 5.62 0.50
CA GLY A 211 -16.90 6.57 -0.61
C GLY A 211 -15.46 7.08 -0.81
N ALA A 212 -14.49 6.18 -0.77
CA ALA A 212 -13.09 6.52 -0.98
C ALA A 212 -12.86 7.19 -2.34
N GLU A 213 -12.18 8.34 -2.35
CA GLU A 213 -11.71 9.02 -3.55
C GLU A 213 -10.24 8.69 -3.82
N LEU A 214 -9.48 8.39 -2.75
CA LEU A 214 -8.08 8.00 -2.77
C LEU A 214 -7.85 6.80 -1.85
N ILE A 215 -7.11 5.83 -2.33
CA ILE A 215 -6.68 4.65 -1.56
C ILE A 215 -5.17 4.71 -1.36
N LEU A 216 -4.73 4.62 -0.11
CA LEU A 216 -3.34 4.36 0.24
C LEU A 216 -3.15 2.84 0.34
N LEU A 217 -2.30 2.30 -0.51
CA LEU A 217 -2.02 0.86 -0.61
C LEU A 217 -0.53 0.58 -0.39
N PRO A 218 -0.04 0.60 0.85
CA PRO A 218 1.30 0.15 1.17
C PRO A 218 1.43 -1.36 0.98
N MET A 219 2.55 -1.79 0.42
CA MET A 219 2.82 -3.17 0.03
C MET A 219 4.17 -3.66 0.56
N ALA A 220 4.26 -4.97 0.81
CA ALA A 220 5.49 -5.74 0.92
C ALA A 220 5.36 -6.96 -0.01
N ASN A 221 5.25 -6.68 -1.30
CA ASN A 221 4.95 -7.68 -2.32
C ASN A 221 6.17 -7.95 -3.21
N GLY A 222 6.40 -9.23 -3.53
CA GLY A 222 7.46 -9.65 -4.42
C GLY A 222 7.21 -9.29 -5.89
N GLU A 223 7.87 -9.98 -6.80
CA GLU A 223 7.77 -9.70 -8.24
C GLU A 223 6.37 -10.04 -8.78
N ASN A 224 5.60 -9.02 -9.12
CA ASN A 224 4.30 -9.14 -9.79
C ASN A 224 4.15 -8.06 -10.86
N PRO A 225 3.64 -8.40 -12.05
CA PRO A 225 3.41 -7.42 -13.09
C PRO A 225 2.24 -6.47 -12.71
N TYR A 226 2.27 -5.24 -13.20
CA TYR A 226 1.19 -4.26 -13.02
C TYR A 226 -0.20 -4.83 -13.34
N SER A 227 -0.29 -5.64 -14.37
CA SER A 227 -1.56 -6.26 -14.79
C SER A 227 -2.23 -7.11 -13.70
N ALA A 228 -1.47 -7.61 -12.73
CA ALA A 228 -2.02 -8.35 -11.60
C ALA A 228 -2.88 -7.49 -10.67
N PHE A 229 -2.69 -6.17 -10.67
CA PHE A 229 -3.40 -5.21 -9.83
C PHE A 229 -4.58 -4.52 -10.53
N LEU A 230 -4.63 -4.58 -11.86
CA LEU A 230 -5.70 -3.93 -12.65
C LEU A 230 -7.12 -4.27 -12.20
N PRO A 231 -7.46 -5.56 -11.89
CA PRO A 231 -8.81 -5.89 -11.47
C PRO A 231 -9.24 -5.17 -10.20
N PHE A 232 -8.31 -5.01 -9.24
CA PHE A 232 -8.56 -4.25 -8.03
C PHE A 232 -8.81 -2.78 -8.35
N TYR A 233 -7.91 -2.12 -9.11
CA TYR A 233 -8.03 -0.70 -9.46
C TYR A 233 -9.33 -0.38 -10.18
N GLN A 234 -9.75 -1.25 -11.11
CA GLN A 234 -11.02 -1.11 -11.81
C GLN A 234 -12.22 -1.33 -10.89
N SER A 235 -12.11 -2.23 -9.92
CA SER A 235 -13.20 -2.54 -9.00
C SER A 235 -13.48 -1.41 -8.01
N VAL A 236 -12.45 -0.72 -7.53
CA VAL A 236 -12.61 0.33 -6.51
C VAL A 236 -12.96 1.70 -7.10
N TYR A 237 -12.62 1.95 -8.36
CA TYR A 237 -12.85 3.20 -9.09
C TYR A 237 -12.46 4.46 -8.28
N ALA A 238 -11.31 4.42 -7.67
CA ALA A 238 -10.70 5.50 -6.90
C ALA A 238 -9.26 5.70 -7.34
N TRP A 239 -8.65 6.82 -6.99
CA TRP A 239 -7.20 6.97 -7.08
C TRP A 239 -6.51 5.96 -6.18
N VAL A 240 -5.39 5.41 -6.61
CA VAL A 240 -4.60 4.46 -5.80
C VAL A 240 -3.15 4.91 -5.79
N LEU A 241 -2.60 5.09 -4.58
CA LEU A 241 -1.17 5.23 -4.36
C LEU A 241 -0.65 3.88 -3.84
N MET A 242 0.22 3.23 -4.59
CA MET A 242 0.82 1.97 -4.18
C MET A 242 2.32 2.16 -3.92
N GLY A 243 2.71 2.09 -2.64
CA GLY A 243 4.10 2.06 -2.19
C GLY A 243 4.56 0.62 -1.95
N ASN A 244 5.69 0.22 -2.50
CA ASN A 244 6.21 -1.13 -2.34
C ASN A 244 7.68 -1.13 -1.91
N ARG A 245 8.14 -2.24 -1.36
CA ARG A 245 9.53 -2.47 -1.04
C ARG A 245 10.35 -2.75 -2.29
N ILE A 246 11.65 -2.55 -2.19
CA ILE A 246 12.66 -2.98 -3.15
C ILE A 246 13.77 -3.73 -2.42
N GLY A 247 14.65 -4.39 -3.16
CA GLY A 247 15.79 -5.11 -2.58
C GLY A 247 15.45 -6.55 -2.24
N LYS A 248 16.02 -7.06 -1.15
CA LYS A 248 15.91 -8.47 -0.82
C LYS A 248 15.89 -8.73 0.68
N GLU A 249 14.87 -9.42 1.12
CA GLU A 249 14.81 -9.97 2.48
C GLU A 249 14.98 -11.49 2.42
N ASN A 250 16.11 -11.99 2.92
CA ASN A 250 16.43 -13.40 2.81
C ASN A 250 16.37 -13.91 1.34
N ASN A 251 15.38 -14.75 0.99
CA ASN A 251 15.20 -15.30 -0.36
C ASN A 251 14.06 -14.59 -1.13
N ILE A 252 13.38 -13.65 -0.49
CA ILE A 252 12.30 -12.88 -1.13
C ILE A 252 12.91 -11.66 -1.76
N LYS A 253 12.68 -11.50 -3.06
CA LYS A 253 13.06 -10.30 -3.82
C LYS A 253 11.83 -9.42 -4.01
N TYR A 254 12.01 -8.13 -3.80
CA TYR A 254 11.04 -7.08 -4.05
C TYR A 254 11.47 -6.29 -5.29
N ASP A 255 10.55 -5.98 -6.15
CA ASP A 255 10.81 -5.31 -7.44
C ASP A 255 10.69 -3.79 -7.39
N GLY A 256 10.22 -3.25 -6.28
CA GLY A 256 10.08 -1.79 -6.13
C GLY A 256 8.93 -1.19 -6.92
N LEU A 257 7.97 -2.00 -7.34
CA LEU A 257 6.84 -1.54 -8.14
C LEU A 257 6.02 -0.48 -7.40
N LEU A 258 6.01 0.74 -7.93
CA LEU A 258 5.28 1.90 -7.41
C LEU A 258 4.22 2.35 -8.40
N PHE A 259 3.09 2.85 -7.91
CA PHE A 259 2.07 3.48 -8.76
C PHE A 259 1.45 4.70 -8.13
N ILE A 260 1.11 5.65 -9.00
CA ILE A 260 0.04 6.62 -8.86
C ILE A 260 -0.92 6.33 -9.99
N SER A 261 -2.09 5.79 -9.69
CA SER A 261 -3.07 5.34 -10.68
C SER A 261 -4.37 6.10 -10.53
N SER A 262 -4.90 6.59 -11.66
CA SER A 262 -6.23 7.21 -11.72
C SER A 262 -7.34 6.17 -11.51
N PRO A 263 -8.57 6.59 -11.20
CA PRO A 263 -9.73 5.72 -11.23
C PRO A 263 -9.84 4.99 -12.57
N GLY A 264 -10.10 3.66 -12.52
CA GLY A 264 -10.10 2.82 -13.72
C GLY A 264 -8.77 2.19 -14.06
N GLY A 265 -7.69 2.51 -13.33
CA GLY A 265 -6.43 1.78 -13.36
C GLY A 265 -5.43 2.27 -14.42
N THR A 266 -5.53 3.51 -14.89
CA THR A 266 -4.46 4.10 -15.72
C THR A 266 -3.33 4.61 -14.83
N PRO A 267 -2.10 4.08 -14.93
CA PRO A 267 -0.97 4.61 -14.18
C PRO A 267 -0.57 5.98 -14.75
N ILE A 268 -0.48 6.97 -13.88
CA ILE A 268 0.06 8.30 -14.23
C ILE A 268 1.58 8.25 -14.05
N GLU A 269 2.03 7.68 -12.93
CA GLU A 269 3.44 7.44 -12.65
C GLU A 269 3.66 6.01 -12.18
N LYS A 270 4.78 5.40 -12.60
CA LYS A 270 5.23 4.09 -12.12
C LYS A 270 6.75 3.97 -12.13
N SER A 271 7.29 3.20 -11.19
CA SER A 271 8.70 2.83 -11.16
C SER A 271 8.87 1.43 -10.54
N THR A 272 9.92 0.71 -10.96
CA THR A 272 10.20 -0.65 -10.51
C THR A 272 11.70 -0.93 -10.31
N GLU A 273 12.59 0.06 -10.53
CA GLU A 273 13.99 -0.28 -10.80
C GLU A 273 14.94 -0.12 -9.61
N LYS A 274 14.68 0.80 -8.69
CA LYS A 274 15.57 1.10 -7.58
C LYS A 274 14.87 1.79 -6.42
N GLU A 275 15.55 1.82 -5.27
CA GLU A 275 15.12 2.64 -4.13
C GLU A 275 15.00 4.11 -4.54
N GLY A 276 13.87 4.71 -4.19
CA GLY A 276 13.54 6.07 -4.58
C GLY A 276 12.06 6.39 -4.37
N TYR A 277 11.57 7.35 -5.12
CA TYR A 277 10.16 7.71 -5.10
C TYR A 277 9.67 8.14 -6.48
N ILE A 278 8.37 8.07 -6.66
CA ILE A 278 7.63 8.75 -7.74
C ILE A 278 6.75 9.82 -7.11
N TYR A 279 6.35 10.81 -7.90
CA TYR A 279 5.42 11.85 -7.46
C TYR A 279 4.44 12.21 -8.56
N GLY A 280 3.30 12.77 -8.18
CA GLY A 280 2.25 13.16 -9.11
C GLY A 280 1.13 13.92 -8.42
N VAL A 281 0.07 14.20 -9.17
CA VAL A 281 -1.09 14.95 -8.68
C VAL A 281 -2.33 14.06 -8.77
N VAL A 282 -2.93 13.80 -7.62
CA VAL A 282 -4.28 13.23 -7.51
C VAL A 282 -5.29 14.34 -7.76
N LYS A 283 -6.30 14.08 -8.60
CA LYS A 283 -7.35 15.04 -8.93
C LYS A 283 -8.72 14.41 -8.76
N CYS A 284 -9.53 14.98 -7.85
CA CYS A 284 -10.86 14.49 -7.51
C CYS A 284 -11.96 15.52 -7.80
N TRP A 285 -13.20 15.04 -7.96
CA TRP A 285 -14.38 15.86 -8.27
C TRP A 285 -14.93 16.62 -7.07
#